data_dabb091c8872711996df3fc8be47a072
#
_entry.id   dabb091c8872711996df3fc8be47a072
#
_cell.length_a   1.000
_cell.length_b   1.000
_cell.length_c   1.000
_cell.angle_alpha   90.00
_cell.angle_beta   90.00
_cell.angle_gamma   90.00
#
_symmetry.space_group_name_H-M   'P 1'
#
loop_
_entity.id
_entity.type
_entity.pdbx_description
1 polymer ?
#
loop_
_entity_poly.entity_id
_entity_poly.type
_entity_poly.pdbx_seq_one_letter_code
_entity_poly.pdbx_strand_id
1 'polypeptide(L)'
;MKLERLNKVHFEALYKFEMSNKDWFEQFVPPRPDSYGSLLGFQSATNQLLLEQERGESYFFIGSVDDSIIVRANLADVNSGNADVGYRVSSSATGEGYATQALNQLVEFARNQINLSQLSAKTTSNNQASIKVLEKVGFTQVQRDSSTFLLNGESVTFIHFTLNLAEC
;
A
#
# COMPACT_ATOMS: atom_id res chain seq x y z
N MET A 1 -3.15 -10.17 -12.77
CA MET A 1 -2.38 -8.89 -12.69
C MET A 1 -0.99 -9.17 -12.14
N LYS A 2 0.05 -8.58 -12.72
CA LYS A 2 1.43 -8.64 -12.22
C LYS A 2 1.84 -7.27 -11.72
N LEU A 3 2.52 -7.20 -10.57
CA LEU A 3 3.11 -5.97 -10.08
C LEU A 3 4.39 -5.64 -10.84
N GLU A 4 4.53 -4.37 -11.20
CA GLU A 4 5.74 -3.80 -11.79
C GLU A 4 6.35 -2.78 -10.82
N ARG A 5 7.68 -2.69 -10.83
CA ARG A 5 8.37 -1.69 -10.03
C ARG A 5 8.08 -0.29 -10.56
N LEU A 6 7.74 0.63 -9.64
CA LEU A 6 7.51 2.03 -9.97
C LEU A 6 8.76 2.65 -10.61
N ASN A 7 8.56 3.38 -11.70
CA ASN A 7 9.57 4.20 -12.34
C ASN A 7 8.95 5.47 -12.95
N LYS A 8 9.77 6.34 -13.53
CA LYS A 8 9.31 7.65 -14.04
C LYS A 8 8.24 7.57 -15.13
N VAL A 9 8.22 6.51 -15.94
CA VAL A 9 7.22 6.37 -17.02
C VAL A 9 5.80 6.20 -16.47
N HIS A 10 5.65 5.80 -15.22
CA HIS A 10 4.36 5.59 -14.58
C HIS A 10 3.75 6.86 -13.95
N PHE A 11 4.49 7.96 -13.85
CA PHE A 11 4.10 9.11 -13.02
C PHE A 11 2.76 9.72 -13.42
N GLU A 12 2.54 9.93 -14.71
CA GLU A 12 1.29 10.52 -15.18
C GLU A 12 0.08 9.59 -14.93
N ALA A 13 0.25 8.31 -15.24
CA ALA A 13 -0.78 7.31 -15.01
C ALA A 13 -1.07 7.12 -13.52
N LEU A 14 -0.03 7.17 -12.67
CA LEU A 14 -0.18 7.06 -11.22
C LEU A 14 -0.85 8.30 -10.62
N TYR A 15 -0.51 9.50 -11.12
CA TYR A 15 -1.21 10.73 -10.74
C TYR A 15 -2.71 10.65 -11.05
N LYS A 16 -3.05 10.20 -12.25
CA LYS A 16 -4.44 9.99 -12.66
C LYS A 16 -5.14 8.97 -11.76
N PHE A 17 -4.49 7.88 -11.42
CA PHE A 17 -5.00 6.87 -10.48
C PHE A 17 -5.30 7.47 -9.10
N GLU A 18 -4.38 8.24 -8.52
CA GLU A 18 -4.56 8.88 -7.21
C GLU A 18 -5.68 9.92 -7.24
N MET A 19 -5.75 10.75 -8.28
CA MET A 19 -6.78 11.79 -8.40
C MET A 19 -8.18 11.22 -8.64
N SER A 20 -8.29 10.23 -9.51
CA SER A 20 -9.58 9.59 -9.83
C SER A 20 -10.17 8.82 -8.65
N ASN A 21 -9.35 8.38 -7.71
CA ASN A 21 -9.77 7.58 -6.56
C ASN A 21 -9.64 8.34 -5.22
N LYS A 22 -9.38 9.64 -5.26
CA LYS A 22 -9.12 10.43 -4.05
C LYS A 22 -10.21 10.26 -2.99
N ASP A 23 -11.47 10.52 -3.35
CA ASP A 23 -12.60 10.43 -2.42
C ASP A 23 -12.82 9.00 -1.92
N TRP A 24 -12.53 8.01 -2.76
CA TRP A 24 -12.59 6.60 -2.39
C TRP A 24 -11.53 6.24 -1.34
N PHE A 25 -10.28 6.64 -1.57
CA PHE A 25 -9.20 6.34 -0.63
C PHE A 25 -9.35 7.07 0.70
N GLU A 26 -9.82 8.32 0.70
CA GLU A 26 -9.98 9.13 1.90
C GLU A 26 -11.08 8.60 2.86
N GLN A 27 -11.89 7.65 2.43
CA GLN A 27 -12.80 6.94 3.34
C GLN A 27 -12.07 6.01 4.32
N PHE A 28 -10.85 5.57 3.99
CA PHE A 28 -10.12 4.54 4.73
C PHE A 28 -8.73 4.97 5.19
N VAL A 29 -8.19 6.04 4.63
CA VAL A 29 -6.84 6.55 4.94
C VAL A 29 -6.86 8.07 5.02
N PRO A 30 -5.95 8.67 5.82
CA PRO A 30 -5.79 10.13 5.82
C PRO A 30 -5.48 10.68 4.43
N PRO A 31 -5.88 11.93 4.13
CA PRO A 31 -5.58 12.59 2.86
C PRO A 31 -4.09 12.62 2.55
N ARG A 32 -3.77 12.56 1.25
CA ARG A 32 -2.41 12.81 0.77
C ARG A 32 -1.99 14.26 1.04
N PRO A 33 -0.69 14.55 1.14
CA PRO A 33 -0.19 15.92 1.22
C PRO A 33 -0.69 16.80 0.07
N ASP A 34 -0.82 18.09 0.29
CA ASP A 34 -1.30 19.07 -0.70
C ASP A 34 -0.48 19.07 -1.99
N SER A 35 0.81 18.69 -1.92
CA SER A 35 1.68 18.52 -3.09
C SER A 35 1.12 17.54 -4.13
N TYR A 36 0.30 16.58 -3.73
CA TYR A 36 -0.37 15.64 -4.63
C TYR A 36 -1.51 16.27 -5.45
N GLY A 37 -1.92 17.49 -5.13
CA GLY A 37 -2.98 18.22 -5.83
C GLY A 37 -2.58 18.77 -7.20
N SER A 38 -1.30 18.73 -7.58
CA SER A 38 -0.79 19.13 -8.89
C SER A 38 0.15 18.09 -9.46
N LEU A 39 0.22 18.00 -10.79
CA LEU A 39 1.13 17.06 -11.45
C LEU A 39 2.60 17.31 -11.09
N LEU A 40 3.03 18.56 -11.05
CA LEU A 40 4.40 18.92 -10.67
C LEU A 40 4.72 18.54 -9.23
N GLY A 41 3.83 18.85 -8.29
CA GLY A 41 4.00 18.46 -6.88
C GLY A 41 4.00 16.96 -6.70
N PHE A 42 3.12 16.26 -7.40
CA PHE A 42 3.07 14.80 -7.41
C PHE A 42 4.35 14.18 -7.97
N GLN A 43 4.86 14.68 -9.10
CA GLN A 43 6.11 14.21 -9.69
C GLN A 43 7.29 14.42 -8.75
N SER A 44 7.38 15.58 -8.09
CA SER A 44 8.41 15.86 -7.10
C SER A 44 8.36 14.89 -5.93
N ALA A 45 7.17 14.67 -5.36
CA ALA A 45 6.98 13.72 -4.27
C ALA A 45 7.33 12.28 -4.69
N THR A 46 6.94 11.88 -5.90
CA THR A 46 7.19 10.53 -6.40
C THR A 46 8.67 10.32 -6.74
N ASN A 47 9.39 11.36 -7.19
CA ASN A 47 10.85 11.29 -7.35
C ASN A 47 11.56 10.99 -6.02
N GLN A 48 11.08 11.51 -4.89
CA GLN A 48 11.64 11.17 -3.58
C GLN A 48 11.44 9.69 -3.26
N LEU A 49 10.28 9.12 -3.61
CA LEU A 49 10.03 7.68 -3.45
C LEU A 49 10.98 6.83 -4.29
N LEU A 50 11.32 7.27 -5.51
CA LEU A 50 12.30 6.56 -6.35
C LEU A 50 13.70 6.60 -5.73
N LEU A 51 14.09 7.70 -5.08
CA LEU A 51 15.37 7.78 -4.34
C LEU A 51 15.40 6.82 -3.14
N GLU A 52 14.31 6.70 -2.40
CA GLU A 52 14.19 5.70 -1.33
C GLU A 52 14.33 4.27 -1.88
N GLN A 53 13.72 4.02 -3.03
CA GLN A 53 13.80 2.73 -3.72
C GLN A 53 15.23 2.41 -4.19
N GLU A 54 15.95 3.39 -4.73
CA GLU A 54 17.37 3.24 -5.12
C GLU A 54 18.26 2.93 -3.93
N ARG A 55 17.94 3.44 -2.74
CA ARG A 55 18.68 3.17 -1.49
C ARG A 55 18.25 1.86 -0.81
N GLY A 56 17.22 1.19 -1.31
CA GLY A 56 16.65 0.00 -0.66
C GLY A 56 15.90 0.29 0.65
N GLU A 57 15.53 1.54 0.89
CA GLU A 57 14.77 1.98 2.06
C GLU A 57 13.28 1.67 1.95
N SER A 58 12.77 1.65 0.72
CA SER A 58 11.38 1.33 0.39
C SER A 58 11.29 0.77 -1.03
N TYR A 59 10.21 0.06 -1.33
CA TYR A 59 9.94 -0.48 -2.67
C TYR A 59 8.51 -0.19 -3.06
N PHE A 60 8.32 0.38 -4.25
CA PHE A 60 7.03 0.81 -4.74
C PHE A 60 6.66 0.08 -6.02
N PHE A 61 5.41 -0.37 -6.11
CA PHE A 61 4.89 -1.16 -7.23
C PHE A 61 3.55 -0.61 -7.71
N ILE A 62 3.28 -0.86 -8.97
CA ILE A 62 1.97 -0.65 -9.58
C ILE A 62 1.48 -1.95 -10.20
N GLY A 63 0.16 -2.12 -10.26
CA GLY A 63 -0.49 -3.19 -11.00
C GLY A 63 -1.49 -2.60 -11.98
N SER A 64 -1.45 -3.06 -13.23
CA SER A 64 -2.30 -2.56 -14.30
C SER A 64 -3.14 -3.66 -14.92
N VAL A 65 -4.32 -3.29 -15.42
CA VAL A 65 -5.18 -4.09 -16.26
C VAL A 65 -5.61 -3.20 -17.43
N ASP A 66 -5.50 -3.70 -18.66
CA ASP A 66 -5.84 -2.96 -19.88
C ASP A 66 -5.19 -1.57 -19.91
N ASP A 67 -3.88 -1.51 -19.64
CA ASP A 67 -3.05 -0.30 -19.59
C ASP A 67 -3.45 0.76 -18.53
N SER A 68 -4.40 0.41 -17.66
CA SER A 68 -4.82 1.30 -16.57
C SER A 68 -4.28 0.79 -15.23
N ILE A 69 -3.65 1.68 -14.45
CA ILE A 69 -3.23 1.37 -13.09
C ILE A 69 -4.48 1.16 -12.22
N ILE A 70 -4.58 0.01 -11.59
CA ILE A 70 -5.67 -0.34 -10.68
C ILE A 70 -5.20 -0.62 -9.26
N VAL A 71 -3.92 -0.85 -9.07
CA VAL A 71 -3.30 -1.10 -7.76
C VAL A 71 -2.02 -0.30 -7.63
N ARG A 72 -1.83 0.28 -6.46
CA ARG A 72 -0.55 0.77 -5.95
C ARG A 72 -0.20 -0.02 -4.71
N ALA A 73 1.01 -0.55 -4.63
CA ALA A 73 1.46 -1.37 -3.51
C ALA A 73 2.90 -1.04 -3.13
N ASN A 74 3.25 -1.17 -1.85
CA ASN A 74 4.58 -0.82 -1.38
C ASN A 74 5.03 -1.64 -0.17
N LEU A 75 6.34 -1.75 -0.06
CA LEU A 75 7.06 -2.08 1.17
C LEU A 75 7.82 -0.83 1.59
N ALA A 76 7.47 -0.25 2.72
CA ALA A 76 8.08 0.97 3.23
C ALA A 76 8.91 0.70 4.48
N ASP A 77 9.82 1.63 4.79
CA ASP A 77 10.61 1.60 6.01
C ASP A 77 11.36 0.27 6.21
N VAL A 78 11.99 -0.21 5.15
CA VAL A 78 12.79 -1.45 5.18
C VAL A 78 13.96 -1.27 6.15
N ASN A 79 13.90 -1.97 7.26
CA ASN A 79 14.91 -1.86 8.32
C ASN A 79 14.98 -3.16 9.15
N SER A 80 16.19 -3.59 9.44
CA SER A 80 16.45 -4.72 10.36
C SER A 80 15.65 -5.99 10.06
N GLY A 81 15.44 -6.29 8.78
CA GLY A 81 14.68 -7.47 8.35
C GLY A 81 13.18 -7.31 8.35
N ASN A 82 12.66 -6.08 8.56
CA ASN A 82 11.23 -5.76 8.58
C ASN A 82 10.89 -4.71 7.52
N ALA A 83 9.63 -4.66 7.13
CA ALA A 83 9.05 -3.57 6.33
C ALA A 83 7.56 -3.42 6.62
N ASP A 84 7.04 -2.22 6.35
CA ASP A 84 5.62 -1.93 6.41
C ASP A 84 4.98 -2.12 5.04
N VAL A 85 3.89 -2.87 5.00
CA VAL A 85 3.12 -3.14 3.79
C VAL A 85 2.00 -2.11 3.63
N GLY A 86 1.85 -1.58 2.42
CA GLY A 86 0.71 -0.76 2.06
C GLY A 86 0.20 -1.11 0.66
N TYR A 87 -1.09 -0.93 0.44
CA TYR A 87 -1.70 -1.08 -0.89
C TYR A 87 -2.99 -0.27 -1.00
N ARG A 88 -3.29 0.14 -2.23
CA ARG A 88 -4.53 0.80 -2.61
C ARG A 88 -5.05 0.19 -3.90
N VAL A 89 -6.35 -0.06 -3.95
CA VAL A 89 -7.03 -0.60 -5.14
C VAL A 89 -8.05 0.43 -5.62
N SER A 90 -8.08 0.66 -6.94
CA SER A 90 -9.09 1.52 -7.56
C SER A 90 -10.51 1.09 -7.18
N SER A 91 -11.40 2.05 -6.97
CA SER A 91 -12.81 1.79 -6.67
C SER A 91 -13.47 0.92 -7.74
N SER A 92 -13.07 1.08 -9.00
CA SER A 92 -13.59 0.30 -10.14
C SER A 92 -13.11 -1.15 -10.17
N ALA A 93 -12.09 -1.50 -9.38
CA ALA A 93 -11.46 -2.83 -9.36
C ALA A 93 -11.60 -3.55 -8.01
N THR A 94 -12.44 -3.03 -7.12
CA THR A 94 -12.70 -3.66 -5.82
C THR A 94 -13.52 -4.94 -5.97
N GLY A 95 -13.28 -5.91 -5.09
CA GLY A 95 -14.01 -7.19 -5.12
C GLY A 95 -13.48 -8.23 -6.10
N GLU A 96 -12.50 -7.87 -6.94
CA GLU A 96 -11.93 -8.75 -7.97
C GLU A 96 -10.69 -9.54 -7.50
N GLY A 97 -10.32 -9.42 -6.23
CA GLY A 97 -9.18 -10.13 -5.65
C GLY A 97 -7.80 -9.51 -5.91
N TYR A 98 -7.74 -8.33 -6.51
CA TYR A 98 -6.46 -7.67 -6.83
C TYR A 98 -5.64 -7.29 -5.60
N ALA A 99 -6.28 -6.89 -4.51
CA ALA A 99 -5.58 -6.62 -3.25
C ALA A 99 -4.85 -7.86 -2.72
N THR A 100 -5.51 -9.01 -2.74
CA THR A 100 -4.91 -10.29 -2.35
C THR A 100 -3.77 -10.69 -3.27
N GLN A 101 -3.93 -10.54 -4.59
CA GLN A 101 -2.88 -10.82 -5.57
C GLN A 101 -1.65 -9.91 -5.34
N ALA A 102 -1.87 -8.61 -5.12
CA ALA A 102 -0.79 -7.66 -4.85
C ALA A 102 -0.06 -8.00 -3.55
N LEU A 103 -0.78 -8.25 -2.48
CA LEU A 103 -0.19 -8.55 -1.18
C LEU A 103 0.63 -9.85 -1.22
N ASN A 104 0.15 -10.90 -1.89
CA ASN A 104 0.93 -12.13 -2.08
C ASN A 104 2.23 -11.87 -2.84
N GLN A 105 2.21 -11.04 -3.89
CA GLN A 105 3.42 -10.69 -4.64
C GLN A 105 4.40 -9.86 -3.80
N LEU A 106 3.91 -8.97 -2.93
CA LEU A 106 4.76 -8.25 -1.98
C LEU A 106 5.43 -9.21 -0.98
N VAL A 107 4.68 -10.18 -0.47
CA VAL A 107 5.20 -11.22 0.45
C VAL A 107 6.30 -12.04 -0.22
N GLU A 108 6.08 -12.47 -1.47
CA GLU A 108 7.08 -13.21 -2.25
C GLU A 108 8.33 -12.38 -2.52
N PHE A 109 8.16 -11.12 -2.89
CA PHE A 109 9.28 -10.20 -3.11
C PHE A 109 10.08 -9.99 -1.82
N ALA A 110 9.39 -9.72 -0.71
CA ALA A 110 10.02 -9.50 0.60
C ALA A 110 10.84 -10.72 1.05
N ARG A 111 10.29 -11.91 0.87
CA ARG A 111 10.95 -13.18 1.23
C ARG A 111 12.11 -13.52 0.32
N ASN A 112 11.90 -13.49 -1.00
CA ASN A 112 12.78 -14.10 -1.98
C ASN A 112 13.78 -13.12 -2.60
N GLN A 113 13.48 -11.82 -2.63
CA GLN A 113 14.33 -10.83 -3.30
C GLN A 113 15.12 -9.97 -2.31
N ILE A 114 14.56 -9.66 -1.16
CA ILE A 114 15.21 -8.80 -0.17
C ILE A 114 15.37 -9.46 1.21
N ASN A 115 15.02 -10.74 1.32
CA ASN A 115 15.26 -11.59 2.50
C ASN A 115 14.79 -10.98 3.83
N LEU A 116 13.58 -10.40 3.84
CA LEU A 116 12.98 -9.92 5.07
C LEU A 116 12.50 -11.08 5.95
N SER A 117 12.50 -10.87 7.25
CA SER A 117 12.01 -11.84 8.24
C SER A 117 10.58 -11.59 8.67
N GLN A 118 10.11 -10.35 8.56
CA GLN A 118 8.77 -9.98 9.01
C GLN A 118 8.18 -8.84 8.17
N LEU A 119 6.87 -8.86 8.00
CA LEU A 119 6.10 -7.73 7.47
C LEU A 119 5.11 -7.23 8.52
N SER A 120 4.93 -5.92 8.57
CA SER A 120 3.90 -5.25 9.37
C SER A 120 2.90 -4.58 8.44
N ALA A 121 1.66 -4.49 8.88
CA ALA A 121 0.61 -3.75 8.20
C ALA A 121 -0.30 -3.08 9.21
N LYS A 122 -0.88 -1.95 8.87
CA LYS A 122 -1.94 -1.34 9.67
C LYS A 122 -3.08 -0.92 8.77
N THR A 123 -4.30 -1.01 9.30
CA THR A 123 -5.50 -0.54 8.62
C THR A 123 -6.45 0.09 9.60
N THR A 124 -7.38 0.88 9.12
CA THR A 124 -8.41 1.50 9.98
C THR A 124 -9.51 0.49 10.30
N SER A 125 -10.11 0.63 11.47
CA SER A 125 -11.14 -0.27 12.00
C SER A 125 -12.40 -0.36 11.13
N ASN A 126 -12.67 0.65 10.30
CA ASN A 126 -13.77 0.66 9.34
C ASN A 126 -13.45 -0.05 8.01
N ASN A 127 -12.18 -0.39 7.77
CA ASN A 127 -11.77 -1.01 6.50
C ASN A 127 -11.82 -2.54 6.58
N GLN A 128 -13.03 -3.10 6.62
CA GLN A 128 -13.25 -4.53 6.71
C GLN A 128 -12.67 -5.30 5.52
N ALA A 129 -12.67 -4.72 4.33
CA ALA A 129 -12.09 -5.33 3.14
C ALA A 129 -10.57 -5.54 3.32
N SER A 130 -9.85 -4.54 3.83
CA SER A 130 -8.41 -4.65 4.09
C SER A 130 -8.10 -5.68 5.19
N ILE A 131 -8.89 -5.69 6.27
CA ILE A 131 -8.75 -6.68 7.35
C ILE A 131 -8.83 -8.11 6.79
N LYS A 132 -9.87 -8.40 6.00
CA LYS A 132 -10.05 -9.71 5.37
C LYS A 132 -8.93 -10.09 4.42
N VAL A 133 -8.41 -9.15 3.65
CA VAL A 133 -7.27 -9.39 2.75
C VAL A 133 -6.02 -9.75 3.54
N LEU A 134 -5.70 -9.00 4.59
CA LEU A 134 -4.56 -9.28 5.47
C LEU A 134 -4.66 -10.67 6.11
N GLU A 135 -5.81 -10.99 6.70
CA GLU A 135 -6.05 -12.30 7.30
C GLU A 135 -5.95 -13.45 6.30
N LYS A 136 -6.51 -13.26 5.10
CA LYS A 136 -6.47 -14.26 4.02
C LYS A 136 -5.05 -14.58 3.55
N VAL A 137 -4.15 -13.60 3.56
CA VAL A 137 -2.74 -13.78 3.18
C VAL A 137 -1.90 -14.35 4.33
N GLY A 138 -2.44 -14.38 5.53
CA GLY A 138 -1.80 -15.00 6.69
C GLY A 138 -1.28 -14.02 7.73
N PHE A 139 -1.58 -12.74 7.62
CA PHE A 139 -1.27 -11.78 8.67
C PHE A 139 -2.13 -12.02 9.90
N THR A 140 -1.54 -11.81 11.06
CA THR A 140 -2.20 -11.94 12.36
C THR A 140 -2.32 -10.58 13.01
N GLN A 141 -3.50 -10.28 13.55
CA GLN A 141 -3.69 -9.07 14.35
C GLN A 141 -2.89 -9.16 15.65
N VAL A 142 -2.08 -8.13 15.93
CA VAL A 142 -1.21 -8.09 17.12
C VAL A 142 -1.58 -6.97 18.07
N GLN A 143 -2.19 -5.89 17.58
CA GLN A 143 -2.53 -4.73 18.39
C GLN A 143 -3.69 -3.95 17.78
N ARG A 144 -4.43 -3.27 18.65
CA ARG A 144 -5.40 -2.24 18.29
C ARG A 144 -5.07 -0.99 19.10
N ASP A 145 -4.99 0.17 18.45
CA ASP A 145 -4.72 1.41 19.16
C ASP A 145 -5.87 1.75 20.12
N SER A 146 -5.53 2.27 21.29
CA SER A 146 -6.51 2.74 22.28
C SER A 146 -7.09 4.10 21.92
N SER A 147 -6.35 4.92 21.15
CA SER A 147 -6.80 6.21 20.67
C SER A 147 -7.64 6.09 19.39
N THR A 148 -8.62 6.97 19.24
CA THR A 148 -9.43 7.08 18.04
C THR A 148 -9.19 8.42 17.37
N PHE A 149 -9.50 8.51 16.08
CA PHE A 149 -9.47 9.75 15.31
C PHE A 149 -10.66 9.79 14.35
N LEU A 150 -10.99 10.98 13.88
CA LEU A 150 -12.06 11.14 12.89
C LEU A 150 -11.48 10.97 11.48
N LEU A 151 -12.11 10.10 10.70
CA LEU A 151 -11.82 9.89 9.31
C LEU A 151 -13.13 10.00 8.53
N ASN A 152 -13.25 11.04 7.72
CA ASN A 152 -14.47 11.31 6.94
C ASN A 152 -15.74 11.32 7.83
N GLY A 153 -15.63 11.91 9.03
CA GLY A 153 -16.73 12.02 10.00
C GLY A 153 -16.99 10.76 10.84
N GLU A 154 -16.28 9.68 10.61
CA GLU A 154 -16.37 8.42 11.36
C GLU A 154 -15.22 8.31 12.36
N SER A 155 -15.52 7.90 13.59
CA SER A 155 -14.50 7.61 14.61
C SER A 155 -13.90 6.24 14.36
N VAL A 156 -12.60 6.21 14.05
CA VAL A 156 -11.86 4.99 13.74
C VAL A 156 -10.60 4.88 14.56
N THR A 157 -10.03 3.68 14.62
CA THR A 157 -8.72 3.41 15.21
C THR A 157 -7.87 2.59 14.25
N PHE A 158 -6.56 2.55 14.47
CA PHE A 158 -5.69 1.63 13.73
C PHE A 158 -5.66 0.24 14.35
N ILE A 159 -5.67 -0.76 13.49
CA ILE A 159 -5.47 -2.17 13.83
C ILE A 159 -4.15 -2.60 13.15
N HIS A 160 -3.26 -3.21 13.93
CA HIS A 160 -1.94 -3.63 13.50
C HIS A 160 -1.86 -5.13 13.28
N PHE A 161 -1.19 -5.53 12.22
CA PHE A 161 -1.01 -6.91 11.80
C PHE A 161 0.46 -7.19 11.52
N THR A 162 0.87 -8.45 11.70
CA THR A 162 2.21 -8.92 11.31
C THR A 162 2.13 -10.25 10.57
N LEU A 163 3.13 -10.48 9.71
CA LEU A 163 3.38 -11.75 9.06
C LEU A 163 4.85 -12.12 9.22
N ASN A 164 5.12 -13.27 9.84
CA ASN A 164 6.46 -13.82 9.91
C ASN A 164 6.81 -14.51 8.57
N LEU A 165 7.94 -14.14 7.98
CA LEU A 165 8.42 -14.68 6.70
C LEU A 165 9.47 -15.79 6.88
N ALA A 166 10.03 -15.92 8.09
CA ALA A 166 11.10 -16.86 8.37
C ALA A 166 10.61 -18.32 8.53
N GLU A 167 9.31 -18.52 8.70
CA GLU A 167 8.70 -19.85 8.79
C GLU A 167 8.22 -20.31 7.42
N CYS A 168 8.86 -21.34 6.93
CA CYS A 168 8.39 -22.16 5.79
C CYS A 168 7.82 -23.47 6.32
#